data_bb93e9b3e5335f02aac1c75762700e04
#
_entry.id   bb93e9b3e5335f02aac1c75762700e04
#
_cell.length_a   1.000
_cell.length_b   1.000
_cell.length_c   1.000
_cell.angle_alpha   90.00
_cell.angle_beta   90.00
_cell.angle_gamma   90.00
#
_symmetry.space_group_name_H-M   'P 1'
#
loop_
_entity.id
_entity.type
_entity.pdbx_description
1 polymer ?
#
loop_
_entity_poly.entity_id
_entity_poly.type
_entity_poly.pdbx_seq_one_letter_code
_entity_poly.pdbx_strand_id
1 'polypeptide(L)'
;MRLILARHGRSEGNVIRALDSRPPGMPLDEVGRAQAEDLARRLAAEPVAAVYASRATRAQQTAAPIAAAHDLSVVVLDGVQEADCGELEGATDPASHERFQDVYEAWLNDEFDARLPGGESALDVRARFVAAVESVAAAEPVVVVSHGAAIRLGVGALLGEGAETRYVPNAGLVVLTGAPGRWTLEHWDGAEPVAGDVTGGAEVIGW
;
A
#
# COMPACT_ATOMS: atom_id res chain seq x y z
N MET A 1 13.38 -7.65 13.98
CA MET A 1 13.28 -7.01 12.66
C MET A 1 12.30 -5.86 12.72
N ARG A 2 12.58 -4.76 12.03
CA ARG A 2 11.68 -3.60 11.90
C ARG A 2 11.34 -3.42 10.42
N LEU A 3 10.07 -3.55 10.08
CA LEU A 3 9.52 -3.42 8.75
C LEU A 3 8.71 -2.13 8.66
N ILE A 4 9.09 -1.25 7.75
CA ILE A 4 8.42 0.02 7.51
C ILE A 4 7.72 -0.07 6.15
N LEU A 5 6.40 -0.16 6.17
CA LEU A 5 5.57 -0.14 4.97
C LEU A 5 5.14 1.30 4.70
N ALA A 6 5.29 1.79 3.49
CA ALA A 6 4.89 3.12 3.09
C ALA A 6 3.92 3.03 1.90
N ARG A 7 2.80 3.73 1.96
CA ARG A 7 1.98 3.94 0.78
C ARG A 7 2.64 5.00 -0.11
N HIS A 8 2.60 4.80 -1.43
CA HIS A 8 3.09 5.80 -2.38
C HIS A 8 2.45 7.17 -2.18
N GLY A 9 3.15 8.23 -2.56
CA GLY A 9 2.63 9.60 -2.60
C GLY A 9 1.49 9.75 -3.61
N ARG A 10 0.76 10.86 -3.58
CA ARG A 10 -0.36 11.11 -4.49
C ARG A 10 0.07 10.98 -5.95
N SER A 11 -0.63 10.17 -6.73
CA SER A 11 -0.40 9.97 -8.16
C SER A 11 -1.38 10.78 -9.01
N GLU A 12 -1.07 10.95 -10.30
CA GLU A 12 -2.02 11.49 -11.28
C GLU A 12 -3.30 10.64 -11.34
N GLY A 13 -3.17 9.31 -11.16
CA GLY A 13 -4.32 8.41 -11.04
C GLY A 13 -5.22 8.74 -9.86
N ASN A 14 -4.66 9.06 -8.69
CA ASN A 14 -5.44 9.51 -7.54
C ASN A 14 -6.20 10.81 -7.83
N VAL A 15 -5.58 11.76 -8.58
CA VAL A 15 -6.23 13.04 -8.92
C VAL A 15 -7.46 12.85 -9.80
N ILE A 16 -7.37 11.99 -10.81
CA ILE A 16 -8.48 11.70 -11.72
C ILE A 16 -9.37 10.55 -11.22
N ARG A 17 -9.06 10.00 -10.05
CA ARG A 17 -9.78 8.87 -9.44
C ARG A 17 -9.83 7.63 -10.34
N ALA A 18 -8.74 7.32 -11.01
CA ALA A 18 -8.63 6.11 -11.81
C ALA A 18 -8.34 4.89 -10.92
N LEU A 19 -8.99 3.77 -11.21
CA LEU A 19 -8.63 2.46 -10.64
C LEU A 19 -7.34 1.98 -11.33
N ASP A 20 -6.20 2.49 -10.86
CA ASP A 20 -4.86 2.33 -11.46
C ASP A 20 -4.05 1.30 -10.67
N SER A 21 -4.32 0.02 -10.88
CA SER A 21 -3.72 -1.07 -10.12
C SER A 21 -2.50 -1.70 -10.79
N ARG A 22 -2.46 -1.71 -12.14
CA ARG A 22 -1.47 -2.44 -12.92
C ARG A 22 -0.21 -1.62 -13.19
N PRO A 23 0.99 -2.19 -13.05
CA PRO A 23 2.22 -1.54 -13.49
C PRO A 23 2.24 -1.31 -15.02
N PRO A 24 2.87 -0.23 -15.52
CA PRO A 24 3.65 0.73 -14.73
C PRO A 24 2.79 1.72 -13.94
N GLY A 25 1.52 1.93 -14.32
CA GLY A 25 0.61 2.88 -13.70
C GLY A 25 1.04 4.34 -13.85
N MET A 26 0.22 5.25 -13.35
CA MET A 26 0.45 6.69 -13.45
C MET A 26 1.51 7.16 -12.44
N PRO A 27 2.31 8.19 -12.81
CA PRO A 27 3.36 8.72 -11.95
C PRO A 27 2.78 9.55 -10.79
N LEU A 28 3.66 9.93 -9.86
CA LEU A 28 3.34 10.95 -8.84
C LEU A 28 3.04 12.29 -9.50
N ASP A 29 2.04 12.99 -8.97
CA ASP A 29 1.85 14.40 -9.27
C ASP A 29 2.84 15.27 -8.47
N GLU A 30 2.70 16.60 -8.55
CA GLU A 30 3.57 17.52 -7.83
C GLU A 30 3.44 17.39 -6.31
N VAL A 31 2.21 17.21 -5.81
CA VAL A 31 1.96 16.99 -4.37
C VAL A 31 2.55 15.66 -3.91
N GLY A 32 2.38 14.60 -4.70
CA GLY A 32 2.97 13.30 -4.39
C GLY A 32 4.49 13.30 -4.33
N ARG A 33 5.15 14.07 -5.20
CA ARG A 33 6.61 14.27 -5.12
C ARG A 33 7.02 14.99 -3.83
N ALA A 34 6.30 16.03 -3.45
CA ALA A 34 6.55 16.72 -2.17
C ALA A 34 6.31 15.80 -0.96
N GLN A 35 5.29 14.95 -1.02
CA GLN A 35 5.02 13.92 0.00
C GLN A 35 6.15 12.89 0.08
N ALA A 36 6.72 12.47 -1.04
CA ALA A 36 7.86 11.53 -1.06
C ALA A 36 9.12 12.14 -0.41
N GLU A 37 9.40 13.42 -0.67
CA GLU A 37 10.49 14.15 -0.02
C GLU A 37 10.26 14.32 1.49
N ASP A 38 9.00 14.58 1.90
CA ASP A 38 8.67 14.65 3.33
C ASP A 38 8.86 13.29 4.01
N LEU A 39 8.42 12.22 3.36
CA LEU A 39 8.60 10.86 3.86
C LEU A 39 10.08 10.51 4.03
N ALA A 40 10.95 10.90 3.08
CA ALA A 40 12.39 10.75 3.20
C ALA A 40 12.95 11.49 4.42
N ARG A 41 12.49 12.73 4.69
CA ARG A 41 12.88 13.48 5.91
C ARG A 41 12.41 12.80 7.20
N ARG A 42 11.19 12.26 7.23
CA ARG A 42 10.65 11.50 8.37
C ARG A 42 11.49 10.27 8.70
N LEU A 43 12.01 9.61 7.68
CA LEU A 43 12.80 8.38 7.82
C LEU A 43 14.31 8.61 7.90
N ALA A 44 14.79 9.84 7.77
CA ALA A 44 16.23 10.15 7.72
C ALA A 44 17.03 9.72 8.96
N ALA A 45 16.39 9.63 10.13
CA ALA A 45 17.03 9.18 11.37
C ALA A 45 16.93 7.66 11.61
N GLU A 46 16.13 6.95 10.78
CA GLU A 46 16.03 5.48 10.88
C GLU A 46 17.28 4.85 10.25
N PRO A 47 17.86 3.80 10.85
CA PRO A 47 19.03 3.13 10.28
C PRO A 47 18.64 2.15 9.14
N VAL A 48 17.98 2.66 8.09
CA VAL A 48 17.46 1.85 7.00
C VAL A 48 18.56 1.09 6.28
N ALA A 49 18.42 -0.23 6.16
CA ALA A 49 19.39 -1.11 5.51
C ALA A 49 19.04 -1.42 4.05
N ALA A 50 17.76 -1.33 3.67
CA ALA A 50 17.32 -1.54 2.29
C ALA A 50 15.98 -0.83 2.02
N VAL A 51 15.78 -0.39 0.76
CA VAL A 51 14.56 0.24 0.28
C VAL A 51 14.02 -0.54 -0.91
N TYR A 52 12.82 -1.05 -0.76
CA TYR A 52 12.09 -1.79 -1.77
C TYR A 52 10.88 -0.99 -2.26
N ALA A 53 10.46 -1.23 -3.49
CA ALA A 53 9.23 -0.66 -4.03
C ALA A 53 8.54 -1.65 -4.97
N SER A 54 7.22 -1.55 -5.09
CA SER A 54 6.49 -2.26 -6.12
C SER A 54 6.94 -1.82 -7.52
N ARG A 55 6.52 -2.58 -8.55
CA ARG A 55 6.79 -2.25 -9.97
C ARG A 55 6.13 -0.95 -10.45
N ALA A 56 5.15 -0.41 -9.72
CA ALA A 56 4.46 0.79 -10.13
C ALA A 56 5.36 2.03 -10.09
N THR A 57 5.26 2.88 -11.13
CA THR A 57 6.06 4.11 -11.27
C THR A 57 5.94 4.99 -10.02
N ARG A 58 4.72 5.21 -9.52
CA ARG A 58 4.46 6.03 -8.31
C ARG A 58 5.15 5.49 -7.06
N ALA A 59 5.24 4.17 -6.90
CA ALA A 59 5.90 3.56 -5.74
C ALA A 59 7.42 3.72 -5.83
N GLN A 60 8.01 3.51 -7.00
CA GLN A 60 9.45 3.72 -7.22
C GLN A 60 9.83 5.19 -7.06
N GLN A 61 9.02 6.13 -7.57
CA GLN A 61 9.23 7.57 -7.38
C GLN A 61 9.13 7.98 -5.91
N THR A 62 8.26 7.34 -5.13
CA THR A 62 8.18 7.60 -3.67
C THR A 62 9.39 7.03 -2.94
N ALA A 63 9.88 5.87 -3.35
CA ALA A 63 11.02 5.21 -2.72
C ALA A 63 12.36 5.90 -3.01
N ALA A 64 12.48 6.57 -4.17
CA ALA A 64 13.74 7.15 -4.62
C ALA A 64 14.37 8.16 -3.65
N PRO A 65 13.66 9.20 -3.13
CA PRO A 65 14.24 10.12 -2.16
C PRO A 65 14.56 9.44 -0.82
N ILE A 66 13.82 8.41 -0.40
CA ILE A 66 14.12 7.65 0.81
C ILE A 66 15.46 6.91 0.62
N ALA A 67 15.64 6.21 -0.49
CA ALA A 67 16.87 5.50 -0.80
C ALA A 67 18.07 6.46 -0.89
N ALA A 68 17.89 7.61 -1.55
CA ALA A 68 18.93 8.64 -1.66
C ALA A 68 19.37 9.19 -0.29
N ALA A 69 18.44 9.38 0.65
CA ALA A 69 18.75 9.88 2.00
C ALA A 69 19.59 8.89 2.83
N HIS A 70 19.70 7.63 2.41
CA HIS A 70 20.45 6.57 3.09
C HIS A 70 21.61 6.02 2.24
N ASP A 71 21.99 6.68 1.13
CA ASP A 71 22.99 6.20 0.19
C ASP A 71 22.69 4.78 -0.37
N LEU A 72 21.40 4.47 -0.53
CA LEU A 72 20.90 3.19 -1.03
C LEU A 72 20.30 3.33 -2.44
N SER A 73 20.07 2.20 -3.08
CA SER A 73 19.30 2.10 -4.33
C SER A 73 17.93 1.47 -4.06
N VAL A 74 16.94 1.87 -4.85
CA VAL A 74 15.62 1.22 -4.80
C VAL A 74 15.70 -0.15 -5.48
N VAL A 75 15.24 -1.19 -4.79
CA VAL A 75 15.11 -2.54 -5.32
C VAL A 75 13.63 -2.82 -5.62
N VAL A 76 13.32 -3.23 -6.84
CA VAL A 76 11.95 -3.62 -7.19
C VAL A 76 11.61 -4.95 -6.51
N LEU A 77 10.49 -4.98 -5.79
CA LEU A 77 9.98 -6.15 -5.09
C LEU A 77 8.63 -6.56 -5.70
N ASP A 78 8.58 -7.76 -6.24
CA ASP A 78 7.33 -8.35 -6.70
C ASP A 78 6.48 -8.81 -5.51
N GLY A 79 5.17 -8.82 -5.69
CA GLY A 79 4.22 -9.25 -4.65
C GLY A 79 3.65 -8.10 -3.81
N VAL A 80 4.25 -6.91 -3.84
CA VAL A 80 3.78 -5.73 -3.08
C VAL A 80 3.05 -4.69 -3.94
N GLN A 81 2.66 -5.04 -5.18
CA GLN A 81 1.83 -4.19 -6.04
C GLN A 81 0.39 -4.10 -5.51
N GLU A 82 -0.38 -3.12 -6.04
CA GLU A 82 -1.79 -2.94 -5.65
C GLU A 82 -2.65 -4.15 -6.04
N ALA A 83 -3.81 -4.29 -5.39
CA ALA A 83 -4.80 -5.30 -5.72
C ALA A 83 -5.29 -5.10 -7.16
N ASP A 84 -5.14 -6.11 -8.02
CA ASP A 84 -5.58 -6.04 -9.42
C ASP A 84 -7.11 -5.93 -9.48
N CYS A 85 -7.61 -4.81 -9.98
CA CYS A 85 -9.05 -4.54 -10.11
C CYS A 85 -9.66 -5.13 -11.41
N GLY A 86 -8.92 -5.96 -12.14
CA GLY A 86 -9.43 -6.76 -13.24
C GLY A 86 -9.99 -5.94 -14.39
N GLU A 87 -11.27 -6.16 -14.73
CA GLU A 87 -11.96 -5.47 -15.81
C GLU A 87 -12.22 -3.99 -15.54
N LEU A 88 -12.04 -3.54 -14.27
CA LEU A 88 -12.22 -2.13 -13.89
C LEU A 88 -10.94 -1.30 -14.03
N GLU A 89 -9.83 -1.90 -14.49
CA GLU A 89 -8.56 -1.19 -14.66
C GLU A 89 -8.71 0.07 -15.51
N GLY A 90 -8.23 1.20 -14.97
CA GLY A 90 -8.30 2.52 -15.61
C GLY A 90 -9.67 3.21 -15.55
N ALA A 91 -10.69 2.57 -14.98
CA ALA A 91 -12.01 3.17 -14.85
C ALA A 91 -12.02 4.37 -13.90
N THR A 92 -12.82 5.40 -14.24
CA THR A 92 -12.98 6.64 -13.45
C THR A 92 -14.45 6.95 -13.15
N ASP A 93 -15.37 6.15 -13.69
CA ASP A 93 -16.81 6.37 -13.55
C ASP A 93 -17.35 5.85 -12.20
N PRO A 94 -18.43 6.48 -11.68
CA PRO A 94 -19.00 6.12 -10.37
C PRO A 94 -19.45 4.66 -10.27
N ALA A 95 -19.99 4.08 -11.34
CA ALA A 95 -20.52 2.72 -11.31
C ALA A 95 -19.38 1.69 -11.17
N SER A 96 -18.24 1.93 -11.81
CA SER A 96 -17.04 1.10 -11.64
C SER A 96 -16.47 1.22 -10.22
N HIS A 97 -16.47 2.43 -9.64
CA HIS A 97 -16.07 2.64 -8.26
C HIS A 97 -16.99 1.92 -7.27
N GLU A 98 -18.31 1.98 -7.47
CA GLU A 98 -19.28 1.26 -6.63
C GLU A 98 -19.03 -0.26 -6.66
N ARG A 99 -18.84 -0.83 -7.85
CA ARG A 99 -18.51 -2.26 -8.00
C ARG A 99 -17.21 -2.65 -7.31
N PHE A 100 -16.18 -1.80 -7.39
CA PHE A 100 -14.93 -2.03 -6.67
C PHE A 100 -15.16 -1.94 -5.15
N GLN A 101 -15.91 -0.94 -4.72
CA GLN A 101 -16.20 -0.72 -3.30
C GLN A 101 -16.94 -1.91 -2.69
N ASP A 102 -17.95 -2.47 -3.37
CA ASP A 102 -18.69 -3.65 -2.91
C ASP A 102 -17.75 -4.83 -2.61
N VAL A 103 -16.79 -5.11 -3.51
CA VAL A 103 -15.81 -6.17 -3.31
C VAL A 103 -14.83 -5.81 -2.18
N TYR A 104 -14.38 -4.56 -2.12
CA TYR A 104 -13.47 -4.11 -1.07
C TYR A 104 -14.12 -4.16 0.32
N GLU A 105 -15.40 -3.79 0.43
CA GLU A 105 -16.16 -3.93 1.68
C GLU A 105 -16.34 -5.40 2.08
N ALA A 106 -16.58 -6.31 1.12
CA ALA A 106 -16.59 -7.74 1.38
C ALA A 106 -15.26 -8.21 2.00
N TRP A 107 -14.11 -7.74 1.47
CA TRP A 107 -12.80 -8.05 2.05
C TRP A 107 -12.63 -7.53 3.49
N LEU A 108 -13.22 -6.36 3.80
CA LEU A 108 -13.19 -5.80 5.17
C LEU A 108 -14.12 -6.54 6.14
N ASN A 109 -15.07 -7.32 5.62
CA ASN A 109 -15.98 -8.18 6.37
C ASN A 109 -15.54 -9.66 6.34
N ASP A 110 -14.24 -9.92 6.09
CA ASP A 110 -13.62 -11.25 6.08
C ASP A 110 -14.06 -12.18 4.92
N GLU A 111 -14.78 -11.65 3.92
CA GLU A 111 -15.12 -12.38 2.68
C GLU A 111 -13.94 -12.32 1.70
N PHE A 112 -12.79 -12.88 2.10
CA PHE A 112 -11.51 -12.71 1.41
C PHE A 112 -11.42 -13.39 0.04
N ASP A 113 -12.36 -14.25 -0.33
CA ASP A 113 -12.46 -14.90 -1.64
C ASP A 113 -13.23 -14.07 -2.68
N ALA A 114 -13.95 -13.02 -2.25
CA ALA A 114 -14.60 -12.09 -3.15
C ALA A 114 -13.60 -11.48 -4.13
N ARG A 115 -14.00 -11.32 -5.41
CA ARG A 115 -13.14 -10.73 -6.45
C ARG A 115 -13.93 -10.05 -7.56
N LEU A 116 -13.30 -9.06 -8.18
CA LEU A 116 -13.76 -8.52 -9.44
C LEU A 116 -13.44 -9.49 -10.60
N PRO A 117 -14.23 -9.51 -11.66
CA PRO A 117 -13.91 -10.30 -12.85
C PRO A 117 -12.54 -9.95 -13.41
N GLY A 118 -11.68 -10.97 -13.59
CA GLY A 118 -10.32 -10.79 -14.06
C GLY A 118 -9.33 -10.17 -13.05
N GLY A 119 -9.80 -9.88 -11.83
CA GLY A 119 -9.00 -9.30 -10.75
C GLY A 119 -8.56 -10.30 -9.69
N GLU A 120 -7.89 -9.80 -8.67
CA GLU A 120 -7.47 -10.58 -7.49
C GLU A 120 -8.56 -10.62 -6.42
N SER A 121 -8.53 -11.66 -5.59
CA SER A 121 -9.20 -11.69 -4.29
C SER A 121 -8.26 -11.18 -3.19
N ALA A 122 -8.82 -10.87 -2.02
CA ALA A 122 -7.97 -10.54 -0.86
C ALA A 122 -7.04 -11.70 -0.49
N LEU A 123 -7.44 -12.96 -0.68
CA LEU A 123 -6.57 -14.12 -0.45
C LEU A 123 -5.33 -14.09 -1.35
N ASP A 124 -5.50 -13.76 -2.64
CA ASP A 124 -4.40 -13.67 -3.58
C ASP A 124 -3.42 -12.55 -3.17
N VAL A 125 -3.95 -11.35 -2.85
CA VAL A 125 -3.16 -10.21 -2.40
C VAL A 125 -2.40 -10.52 -1.10
N ARG A 126 -3.08 -11.08 -0.10
CA ARG A 126 -2.49 -11.45 1.19
C ARG A 126 -1.36 -12.46 1.02
N ALA A 127 -1.58 -13.50 0.23
CA ALA A 127 -0.58 -14.55 0.01
C ALA A 127 0.70 -14.00 -0.64
N ARG A 128 0.57 -13.22 -1.74
CA ARG A 128 1.75 -12.66 -2.41
C ARG A 128 2.47 -11.60 -1.59
N PHE A 129 1.70 -10.76 -0.86
CA PHE A 129 2.26 -9.68 -0.04
C PHE A 129 3.08 -10.23 1.12
N VAL A 130 2.54 -11.20 1.87
CA VAL A 130 3.25 -11.86 2.97
C VAL A 130 4.53 -12.52 2.47
N ALA A 131 4.44 -13.32 1.39
CA ALA A 131 5.60 -13.99 0.83
C ALA A 131 6.70 -13.00 0.38
N ALA A 132 6.31 -11.88 -0.26
CA ALA A 132 7.24 -10.84 -0.70
C ALA A 132 7.95 -10.17 0.49
N VAL A 133 7.19 -9.72 1.48
CA VAL A 133 7.73 -9.03 2.66
C VAL A 133 8.64 -9.94 3.48
N GLU A 134 8.25 -11.20 3.69
CA GLU A 134 9.08 -12.15 4.44
C GLU A 134 10.35 -12.54 3.69
N SER A 135 10.36 -12.49 2.36
CA SER A 135 11.57 -12.76 1.56
C SER A 135 12.69 -11.73 1.76
N VAL A 136 12.35 -10.51 2.16
CA VAL A 136 13.31 -9.40 2.39
C VAL A 136 13.61 -9.16 3.86
N ALA A 137 13.09 -10.00 4.74
CA ALA A 137 13.20 -9.87 6.19
C ALA A 137 14.62 -10.00 6.76
N ALA A 138 15.62 -10.41 5.96
CA ALA A 138 16.99 -10.55 6.41
C ALA A 138 17.76 -9.21 6.54
N ALA A 139 17.36 -8.17 5.80
CA ALA A 139 17.90 -6.81 5.95
C ALA A 139 17.07 -6.05 7.01
N GLU A 140 17.71 -5.34 7.93
CA GLU A 140 17.03 -4.67 9.05
C GLU A 140 17.60 -3.28 9.36
N PRO A 141 16.74 -2.25 9.53
CA PRO A 141 15.34 -2.11 9.15
C PRO A 141 15.14 -2.02 7.62
N VAL A 142 14.00 -2.44 7.11
CA VAL A 142 13.67 -2.29 5.69
C VAL A 142 12.48 -1.37 5.48
N VAL A 143 12.53 -0.59 4.39
CA VAL A 143 11.39 0.18 3.90
C VAL A 143 10.85 -0.50 2.64
N VAL A 144 9.52 -0.69 2.59
CA VAL A 144 8.82 -1.23 1.42
C VAL A 144 7.72 -0.24 1.01
N VAL A 145 7.86 0.35 -0.18
CA VAL A 145 6.85 1.25 -0.73
C VAL A 145 5.85 0.47 -1.57
N SER A 146 4.60 0.54 -1.17
CA SER A 146 3.47 -0.22 -1.70
C SER A 146 2.22 0.67 -1.87
N HIS A 147 1.02 0.10 -1.73
CA HIS A 147 -0.26 0.70 -2.09
C HIS A 147 -1.29 0.52 -0.97
N GLY A 148 -2.41 1.24 -1.07
CA GLY A 148 -3.39 1.31 -0.01
C GLY A 148 -4.03 -0.02 0.37
N ALA A 149 -4.69 -0.68 -0.58
CA ALA A 149 -5.37 -1.95 -0.32
C ALA A 149 -4.35 -3.08 -0.04
N ALA A 150 -3.24 -3.12 -0.80
CA ALA A 150 -2.20 -4.13 -0.61
C ALA A 150 -1.58 -4.09 0.80
N ILE A 151 -1.26 -2.89 1.32
CA ILE A 151 -0.75 -2.73 2.69
C ILE A 151 -1.80 -3.17 3.70
N ARG A 152 -3.05 -2.69 3.56
CA ARG A 152 -4.12 -3.01 4.52
C ARG A 152 -4.36 -4.51 4.62
N LEU A 153 -4.53 -5.18 3.49
CA LEU A 153 -4.74 -6.63 3.41
C LEU A 153 -3.52 -7.42 3.87
N GLY A 154 -2.33 -7.02 3.41
CA GLY A 154 -1.08 -7.69 3.76
C GLY A 154 -0.73 -7.58 5.23
N VAL A 155 -0.89 -6.40 5.83
CA VAL A 155 -0.67 -6.21 7.27
C VAL A 155 -1.68 -7.00 8.09
N GLY A 156 -2.95 -7.03 7.69
CA GLY A 156 -3.94 -7.89 8.34
C GLY A 156 -3.53 -9.37 8.34
N ALA A 157 -2.94 -9.85 7.23
CA ALA A 157 -2.42 -11.22 7.15
C ALA A 157 -1.17 -11.44 8.02
N LEU A 158 -0.26 -10.45 8.10
CA LEU A 158 0.95 -10.53 8.93
C LEU A 158 0.63 -10.53 10.43
N LEU A 159 -0.37 -9.77 10.85
CA LEU A 159 -0.77 -9.66 12.25
C LEU A 159 -1.67 -10.84 12.71
N GLY A 160 -2.33 -11.54 11.77
CA GLY A 160 -3.18 -12.69 12.06
C GLY A 160 -4.68 -12.35 12.16
N GLU A 161 -5.48 -13.36 12.52
CA GLU A 161 -6.93 -13.25 12.61
C GLU A 161 -7.36 -12.21 13.64
N GLY A 162 -8.40 -11.44 13.31
CA GLY A 162 -8.97 -10.40 14.17
C GLY A 162 -8.12 -9.13 14.27
N ALA A 163 -7.06 -8.99 13.46
CA ALA A 163 -6.26 -7.78 13.43
C ALA A 163 -7.07 -6.60 12.87
N GLU A 164 -7.16 -5.53 13.65
CA GLU A 164 -7.75 -4.28 13.19
C GLU A 164 -6.81 -3.59 12.20
N THR A 165 -7.30 -3.36 10.99
CA THR A 165 -6.58 -2.64 9.94
C THR A 165 -7.31 -1.35 9.59
N ARG A 166 -6.54 -0.31 9.21
CA ARG A 166 -7.06 1.03 8.94
C ARG A 166 -6.67 1.50 7.54
N TYR A 167 -7.30 2.56 7.09
CA TYR A 167 -6.87 3.28 5.90
C TYR A 167 -5.44 3.82 6.07
N VAL A 168 -4.64 3.75 5.01
CA VAL A 168 -3.29 4.34 4.96
C VAL A 168 -3.32 5.51 3.97
N PRO A 169 -3.10 6.76 4.39
CA PRO A 169 -3.08 7.90 3.48
C PRO A 169 -1.87 7.87 2.52
N ASN A 170 -1.88 8.66 1.45
CA ASN A 170 -0.70 8.82 0.60
C ASN A 170 0.51 9.24 1.44
N ALA A 171 1.65 8.61 1.22
CA ALA A 171 2.87 8.73 2.01
C ALA A 171 2.69 8.40 3.51
N GLY A 172 1.61 7.70 3.89
CA GLY A 172 1.42 7.17 5.23
C GLY A 172 2.28 5.94 5.48
N LEU A 173 2.61 5.72 6.75
CA LEU A 173 3.44 4.63 7.23
C LEU A 173 2.65 3.62 8.06
N VAL A 174 3.05 2.36 7.93
CA VAL A 174 2.72 1.29 8.89
C VAL A 174 4.04 0.65 9.30
N VAL A 175 4.31 0.56 10.60
CA VAL A 175 5.54 -0.01 11.14
C VAL A 175 5.21 -1.26 11.92
N LEU A 176 5.86 -2.35 11.55
CA LEU A 176 5.77 -3.63 12.24
C LEU A 176 7.13 -4.01 12.82
N THR A 177 7.10 -4.66 13.98
CA THR A 177 8.27 -5.28 14.60
C THR A 177 8.04 -6.77 14.80
N GLY A 178 9.08 -7.57 14.70
CA GLY A 178 8.95 -9.02 14.86
C GLY A 178 9.88 -9.83 13.98
N ALA A 179 9.39 -10.96 13.51
CA ALA A 179 10.08 -11.87 12.60
C ALA A 179 9.02 -12.58 11.72
N PRO A 180 9.41 -13.22 10.59
CA PRO A 180 8.50 -14.03 9.78
C PRO A 180 7.58 -14.90 10.62
N GLY A 181 6.27 -14.82 10.37
CA GLY A 181 5.23 -15.52 11.11
C GLY A 181 4.90 -14.98 12.51
N ARG A 182 5.57 -13.91 12.98
CA ARG A 182 5.29 -13.28 14.30
C ARG A 182 5.54 -11.78 14.25
N TRP A 183 4.52 -11.04 13.85
CA TRP A 183 4.56 -9.59 13.71
C TRP A 183 3.73 -8.89 14.78
N THR A 184 4.17 -7.70 15.18
CA THR A 184 3.46 -6.81 16.11
C THR A 184 3.40 -5.42 15.50
N LEU A 185 2.24 -4.80 15.56
CA LEU A 185 2.05 -3.42 15.11
C LEU A 185 2.72 -2.46 16.09
N GLU A 186 3.60 -1.61 15.59
CA GLU A 186 4.24 -0.53 16.35
C GLU A 186 3.59 0.83 16.06
N HIS A 187 3.29 1.09 14.77
CA HIS A 187 2.73 2.37 14.34
C HIS A 187 1.85 2.20 13.10
N TRP A 188 0.82 3.04 13.00
CA TRP A 188 -0.06 3.12 11.83
C TRP A 188 -0.51 4.56 11.61
N ASP A 189 -0.07 5.19 10.49
CA ASP A 189 -0.57 6.49 10.05
C ASP A 189 -1.99 6.33 9.46
N GLY A 190 -2.91 7.16 9.92
CA GLY A 190 -4.29 7.20 9.46
C GLY A 190 -5.28 7.07 10.60
N ALA A 191 -6.43 7.71 10.43
CA ALA A 191 -7.58 7.59 11.33
C ALA A 191 -8.59 6.58 10.76
N GLU A 192 -9.42 6.01 11.61
CA GLU A 192 -10.64 5.33 11.15
C GLU A 192 -11.48 6.32 10.35
N PRO A 193 -12.10 5.89 9.22
CA PRO A 193 -13.12 6.69 8.57
C PRO A 193 -14.22 6.97 9.58
N VAL A 194 -14.55 8.24 9.81
CA VAL A 194 -15.67 8.59 10.68
C VAL A 194 -16.94 8.10 10.01
N ALA A 195 -17.67 7.18 10.66
CA ALA A 195 -18.94 6.67 10.16
C ALA A 195 -19.89 7.84 9.90
N GLY A 196 -20.25 8.07 8.63
CA GLY A 196 -21.13 9.16 8.20
C GLY A 196 -20.50 10.20 7.29
N ASP A 197 -19.20 10.17 7.03
CA ASP A 197 -18.56 11.05 6.06
C ASP A 197 -18.61 10.45 4.64
N VAL A 198 -19.81 10.45 4.07
CA VAL A 198 -20.06 10.01 2.69
C VAL A 198 -19.47 10.94 1.62
N THR A 199 -18.86 12.07 2.02
CA THR A 199 -18.18 12.98 1.10
C THR A 199 -16.75 12.53 0.78
N GLY A 200 -16.17 11.63 1.58
CA GLY A 200 -14.84 11.06 1.44
C GLY A 200 -14.77 9.70 0.76
N GLY A 201 -15.82 9.23 0.08
CA GLY A 201 -15.89 7.87 -0.48
C GLY A 201 -14.75 7.44 -1.40
N ALA A 202 -13.96 8.40 -1.91
CA ALA A 202 -12.74 8.12 -2.70
C ALA A 202 -11.47 8.05 -1.84
N GLU A 203 -11.46 8.68 -0.65
CA GLU A 203 -10.30 8.63 0.25
C GLU A 203 -10.28 7.35 1.07
N VAL A 204 -11.44 6.74 1.33
CA VAL A 204 -11.56 5.50 2.12
C VAL A 204 -10.95 4.29 1.41
N ILE A 205 -10.97 4.27 0.07
CA ILE A 205 -10.53 3.12 -0.72
C ILE A 205 -9.05 3.24 -1.12
N GLY A 206 -8.47 4.44 -1.05
CA GLY A 206 -7.03 4.60 -1.28
C GLY A 206 -6.59 4.70 -2.74
N TRP A 207 -7.51 5.01 -3.65
CA TRP A 207 -7.19 5.27 -5.06
C TRP A 207 -6.93 6.75 -5.31
#